data_6debce8b279e12dd75c272625fac48eb
#
_entry.id   6debce8b279e12dd75c272625fac48eb
#
_cell.length_a   1.000
_cell.length_b   1.000
_cell.length_c   1.000
_cell.angle_alpha   90.00
_cell.angle_beta   90.00
_cell.angle_gamma   90.00
#
_symmetry.space_group_name_H-M   'P 1'
#
loop_
_entity.id
_entity.type
_entity.pdbx_description
1 polymer ?
#
loop_
_entity_poly.entity_id
_entity_poly.type
_entity_poly.pdbx_seq_one_letter_code
_entity_poly.pdbx_strand_id
1 'polypeptide(L)'
;MSNIVDRLQSALKNKKMSWSKASTSIGLSPQAPAKWKKGQISKETIEKLAVLLGVDVGWLLSGNGDSGLPKFNSIDGQPINEVKAENIEFWDSETPVNEDEFEVPYYKDVELTGGSGSFEQYDDGRRKIKYGKSDAYKSGASQTHSICLTLVGDSMEDRIAAGSMIAVDISKKEIREGKIYAFRHGHLLRVKYLIPKPDGGLIIRSHNSLYKDEQISAEETEEDIKIIGWVWNWSVLERW
;
A
#
# COMPACT_ATOMS: atom_id res chain seq x y z
N MET A 1 24.78 -10.40 25.38
CA MET A 1 25.45 -9.28 24.63
C MET A 1 25.93 -9.85 23.31
N SER A 2 25.53 -9.24 22.17
CA SER A 2 26.00 -9.67 20.86
C SER A 2 27.50 -9.35 20.71
N ASN A 3 28.27 -10.29 20.18
CA ASN A 3 29.69 -10.07 19.92
C ASN A 3 29.90 -9.31 18.61
N ILE A 4 31.13 -8.87 18.34
CA ILE A 4 31.45 -8.10 17.12
C ILE A 4 31.10 -8.86 15.82
N VAL A 5 31.23 -10.17 15.84
CA VAL A 5 30.94 -11.04 14.68
C VAL A 5 29.45 -11.04 14.38
N ASP A 6 28.61 -11.11 15.42
CA ASP A 6 27.15 -11.08 15.29
C ASP A 6 26.69 -9.73 14.72
N ARG A 7 27.26 -8.64 15.24
CA ARG A 7 26.93 -7.28 14.74
C ARG A 7 27.36 -7.11 13.29
N LEU A 8 28.55 -7.58 12.94
CA LEU A 8 29.04 -7.52 11.56
C LEU A 8 28.19 -8.38 10.62
N GLN A 9 27.77 -9.57 11.07
CA GLN A 9 26.88 -10.41 10.29
C GLN A 9 25.52 -9.75 10.06
N SER A 10 24.96 -9.09 11.07
CA SER A 10 23.71 -8.34 10.95
C SER A 10 23.83 -7.19 9.95
N ALA A 11 24.93 -6.41 10.02
CA ALA A 11 25.19 -5.33 9.09
C ALA A 11 25.38 -5.81 7.63
N LEU A 12 26.08 -6.93 7.45
CA LEU A 12 26.26 -7.57 6.13
C LEU A 12 24.93 -8.05 5.56
N LYS A 13 24.10 -8.69 6.39
CA LYS A 13 22.76 -9.16 6.00
C LYS A 13 21.89 -7.99 5.56
N ASN A 14 21.89 -6.89 6.30
CA ASN A 14 21.13 -5.69 5.96
C ASN A 14 21.55 -5.09 4.60
N LYS A 15 22.84 -5.08 4.30
CA LYS A 15 23.38 -4.62 3.00
C LYS A 15 23.30 -5.69 1.90
N LYS A 16 22.69 -6.84 2.15
CA LYS A 16 22.64 -7.99 1.23
C LYS A 16 24.01 -8.35 0.67
N MET A 17 25.05 -8.28 1.50
CA MET A 17 26.45 -8.45 1.11
C MET A 17 27.04 -9.70 1.74
N SER A 18 27.72 -10.53 0.94
CA SER A 18 28.44 -11.68 1.47
C SER A 18 29.76 -11.28 2.16
N TRP A 19 30.25 -12.09 3.08
CA TRP A 19 31.52 -11.90 3.76
C TRP A 19 32.70 -11.71 2.78
N SER A 20 32.77 -12.54 1.73
CA SER A 20 33.82 -12.46 0.71
C SER A 20 33.71 -11.19 -0.11
N LYS A 21 32.50 -10.75 -0.45
CA LYS A 21 32.26 -9.49 -1.16
C LYS A 21 32.68 -8.29 -0.31
N ALA A 22 32.38 -8.30 0.98
CA ALA A 22 32.80 -7.24 1.90
C ALA A 22 34.32 -7.14 2.00
N SER A 23 35.04 -8.28 2.11
CA SER A 23 36.50 -8.28 2.16
C SER A 23 37.13 -7.72 0.90
N THR A 24 36.66 -8.13 -0.27
CA THR A 24 37.19 -7.62 -1.55
C THR A 24 36.87 -6.14 -1.77
N SER A 25 35.70 -5.68 -1.32
CA SER A 25 35.29 -4.27 -1.41
C SER A 25 36.18 -3.32 -0.58
N ILE A 26 36.82 -3.80 0.48
CA ILE A 26 37.77 -3.02 1.27
C ILE A 26 39.25 -3.32 0.93
N GLY A 27 39.48 -3.99 -0.20
CA GLY A 27 40.82 -4.27 -0.72
C GLY A 27 41.55 -5.45 -0.06
N LEU A 28 40.81 -6.36 0.59
CA LEU A 28 41.39 -7.56 1.22
C LEU A 28 41.07 -8.84 0.46
N SER A 29 41.82 -9.89 0.77
CA SER A 29 41.60 -11.23 0.17
C SER A 29 40.20 -11.77 0.48
N PRO A 30 39.56 -12.51 -0.47
CA PRO A 30 38.28 -13.20 -0.23
C PRO A 30 38.31 -14.20 0.93
N GLN A 31 39.50 -14.59 1.40
CA GLN A 31 39.70 -15.50 2.53
C GLN A 31 39.79 -14.79 3.90
N ALA A 32 39.95 -13.46 3.93
CA ALA A 32 40.04 -12.68 5.17
C ALA A 32 38.88 -12.92 6.15
N PRO A 33 37.64 -13.14 5.71
CA PRO A 33 36.51 -13.43 6.60
C PRO A 33 36.66 -14.68 7.48
N ALA A 34 37.51 -15.61 7.12
CA ALA A 34 37.78 -16.79 7.96
C ALA A 34 38.40 -16.40 9.32
N LYS A 35 39.22 -15.33 9.35
CA LYS A 35 39.77 -14.76 10.61
C LYS A 35 38.73 -13.90 11.31
N TRP A 36 37.91 -13.14 10.58
CA TRP A 36 36.90 -12.28 11.16
C TRP A 36 35.82 -13.05 11.92
N LYS A 37 35.37 -14.19 11.39
CA LYS A 37 34.41 -15.09 12.05
C LYS A 37 34.95 -15.68 13.36
N LYS A 38 36.27 -15.64 13.57
CA LYS A 38 36.92 -16.01 14.85
C LYS A 38 37.14 -14.80 15.76
N GLY A 39 36.60 -13.61 15.40
CA GLY A 39 36.79 -12.39 16.19
C GLY A 39 38.14 -11.70 15.96
N GLN A 40 38.97 -12.18 15.03
CA GLN A 40 40.30 -11.61 14.73
C GLN A 40 40.18 -10.57 13.63
N ILE A 41 39.82 -9.35 14.00
CA ILE A 41 39.61 -8.23 13.06
C ILE A 41 40.44 -7.05 13.56
N SER A 42 41.30 -6.48 12.70
CA SER A 42 42.07 -5.30 13.06
C SER A 42 41.19 -4.05 13.11
N LYS A 43 41.58 -3.05 13.93
CA LYS A 43 40.84 -1.78 14.06
C LYS A 43 40.65 -1.10 12.70
N GLU A 44 41.67 -1.04 11.87
CA GLU A 44 41.59 -0.47 10.51
C GLU A 44 40.57 -1.21 9.63
N THR A 45 40.50 -2.54 9.75
CA THR A 45 39.52 -3.33 9.01
C THR A 45 38.10 -3.03 9.48
N ILE A 46 37.91 -2.84 10.79
CA ILE A 46 36.60 -2.51 11.37
C ILE A 46 36.15 -1.12 10.89
N GLU A 47 37.04 -0.13 10.85
CA GLU A 47 36.74 1.21 10.35
C GLU A 47 36.32 1.19 8.86
N LYS A 48 37.06 0.47 8.02
CA LYS A 48 36.71 0.28 6.60
C LYS A 48 35.37 -0.42 6.41
N LEU A 49 35.11 -1.47 7.22
CA LEU A 49 33.85 -2.19 7.16
C LEU A 49 32.68 -1.33 7.66
N ALA A 50 32.87 -0.50 8.69
CA ALA A 50 31.85 0.42 9.18
C ALA A 50 31.43 1.41 8.11
N VAL A 51 32.41 2.02 7.41
CA VAL A 51 32.15 2.92 6.29
C VAL A 51 31.41 2.19 5.14
N LEU A 52 31.91 1.02 4.73
CA LEU A 52 31.28 0.22 3.67
C LEU A 52 29.82 -0.16 3.98
N LEU A 53 29.55 -0.51 5.23
CA LEU A 53 28.25 -0.98 5.67
C LEU A 53 27.32 0.16 6.12
N GLY A 54 27.85 1.39 6.29
CA GLY A 54 27.09 2.54 6.75
C GLY A 54 26.65 2.44 8.20
N VAL A 55 27.50 1.85 9.08
CA VAL A 55 27.24 1.67 10.51
C VAL A 55 28.26 2.46 11.33
N ASP A 56 27.89 2.80 12.56
CA ASP A 56 28.81 3.47 13.50
C ASP A 56 29.92 2.51 13.98
N VAL A 57 31.15 2.99 14.01
CA VAL A 57 32.34 2.22 14.42
C VAL A 57 32.25 1.81 15.89
N GLY A 58 31.77 2.73 16.76
CA GLY A 58 31.59 2.47 18.19
C GLY A 58 30.54 1.38 18.43
N TRP A 59 29.43 1.42 17.69
CA TRP A 59 28.43 0.37 17.73
C TRP A 59 29.00 -0.97 17.24
N LEU A 60 29.78 -0.98 16.18
CA LEU A 60 30.34 -2.24 15.66
C LEU A 60 31.33 -2.86 16.66
N LEU A 61 32.11 -2.05 17.36
CA LEU A 61 33.11 -2.48 18.36
C LEU A 61 32.47 -2.91 19.69
N SER A 62 31.63 -2.06 20.27
CA SER A 62 31.15 -2.22 21.66
C SER A 62 29.67 -2.59 21.77
N GLY A 63 28.89 -2.36 20.72
CA GLY A 63 27.44 -2.44 20.74
C GLY A 63 26.76 -1.20 21.31
N ASN A 64 27.52 -0.17 21.69
CA ASN A 64 27.01 1.11 22.18
C ASN A 64 26.93 2.12 21.03
N GLY A 65 25.93 3.00 21.05
CA GLY A 65 25.71 3.98 20.00
C GLY A 65 24.62 3.58 19.03
N ASP A 66 24.39 4.43 18.01
CA ASP A 66 23.43 4.14 16.97
C ASP A 66 24.05 3.22 15.91
N SER A 67 23.40 2.10 15.64
CA SER A 67 23.88 1.16 14.62
C SER A 67 23.85 1.74 13.20
N GLY A 68 23.12 2.84 12.96
CA GLY A 68 22.80 3.33 11.61
C GLY A 68 21.91 2.38 10.82
N LEU A 69 21.54 1.24 11.41
CA LEU A 69 20.58 0.32 10.82
C LEU A 69 19.16 0.83 11.08
N PRO A 70 18.23 0.61 10.16
CA PRO A 70 16.83 1.00 10.37
C PRO A 70 16.31 0.40 11.68
N LYS A 71 15.97 1.26 12.63
CA LYS A 71 15.28 0.84 13.85
C LYS A 71 13.79 0.86 13.52
N PHE A 72 13.21 -0.31 13.37
CA PHE A 72 11.75 -0.44 13.41
C PHE A 72 11.34 -0.29 14.88
N ASN A 73 10.82 0.91 15.22
CA ASN A 73 10.30 1.16 16.56
C ASN A 73 9.10 0.26 16.81
N SER A 74 9.02 -0.27 18.05
CA SER A 74 7.89 -1.06 18.51
C SER A 74 6.57 -0.33 18.30
N ILE A 75 5.55 -1.03 17.79
CA ILE A 75 4.16 -0.64 17.97
C ILE A 75 3.78 -1.16 19.36
N ASP A 76 3.27 -0.26 20.23
CA ASP A 76 2.82 -0.56 21.60
C ASP A 76 3.90 -1.07 22.61
N GLY A 77 5.17 -0.63 22.47
CA GLY A 77 6.22 -0.95 23.48
C GLY A 77 6.69 -2.40 23.50
N GLN A 78 6.15 -3.26 22.65
CA GLN A 78 6.65 -4.60 22.42
C GLN A 78 7.72 -4.55 21.32
N PRO A 79 8.91 -5.14 21.55
CA PRO A 79 9.89 -5.25 20.48
C PRO A 79 9.24 -6.03 19.34
N ILE A 80 9.31 -5.49 18.13
CA ILE A 80 8.98 -6.25 16.93
C ILE A 80 10.08 -7.32 16.82
N ASN A 81 9.84 -8.46 17.42
CA ASN A 81 10.68 -9.63 17.24
C ASN A 81 10.54 -10.01 15.77
N GLU A 82 11.61 -9.73 15.02
CA GLU A 82 11.82 -10.19 13.67
C GLU A 82 10.52 -10.17 12.82
N VAL A 83 10.22 -9.03 12.21
CA VAL A 83 9.48 -9.08 10.95
C VAL A 83 10.35 -9.93 10.05
N LYS A 84 10.04 -11.20 9.90
CA LYS A 84 10.55 -11.98 8.79
C LYS A 84 10.12 -11.17 7.57
N ALA A 85 11.07 -10.46 6.96
CA ALA A 85 10.87 -10.00 5.60
C ALA A 85 10.80 -11.29 4.78
N GLU A 86 9.61 -11.83 4.68
CA GLU A 86 9.30 -12.83 3.67
C GLU A 86 9.66 -12.16 2.35
N ASN A 87 10.25 -12.92 1.47
CA ASN A 87 10.69 -12.41 0.18
C ASN A 87 9.55 -11.61 -0.41
N ILE A 88 9.79 -10.33 -0.72
CA ILE A 88 8.83 -9.55 -1.49
C ILE A 88 8.80 -10.23 -2.86
N GLU A 89 7.83 -11.05 -3.09
CA GLU A 89 7.57 -11.64 -4.39
C GLU A 89 6.96 -10.53 -5.26
N PHE A 90 7.68 -10.18 -6.31
CA PHE A 90 7.10 -9.32 -7.35
C PHE A 90 6.06 -10.16 -8.08
N TRP A 91 4.83 -9.69 -8.10
CA TRP A 91 3.76 -10.36 -8.82
C TRP A 91 3.41 -9.60 -10.10
N ASP A 92 3.01 -10.34 -11.11
CA ASP A 92 2.46 -9.87 -12.37
C ASP A 92 1.09 -10.53 -12.62
N SER A 93 0.51 -10.29 -13.80
CA SER A 93 -0.79 -10.87 -14.17
C SER A 93 -0.80 -12.40 -14.30
N GLU A 94 0.37 -13.03 -14.37
CA GLU A 94 0.53 -14.48 -14.51
C GLU A 94 0.83 -15.17 -13.18
N THR A 95 1.19 -14.40 -12.14
CA THR A 95 1.49 -14.94 -10.81
C THR A 95 0.23 -15.55 -10.19
N PRO A 96 0.25 -16.82 -9.74
CA PRO A 96 -0.90 -17.45 -9.11
C PRO A 96 -1.42 -16.67 -7.88
N VAL A 97 -2.73 -16.73 -7.65
CA VAL A 97 -3.37 -16.14 -6.47
C VAL A 97 -3.13 -17.07 -5.28
N ASN A 98 -2.61 -16.53 -4.18
CA ASN A 98 -2.41 -17.29 -2.96
C ASN A 98 -3.76 -17.65 -2.30
N GLU A 99 -3.77 -18.64 -1.39
CA GLU A 99 -5.00 -19.09 -0.72
C GLU A 99 -5.70 -17.99 0.10
N ASP A 100 -4.96 -17.00 0.59
CA ASP A 100 -5.42 -15.88 1.39
C ASP A 100 -5.69 -14.59 0.57
N GLU A 101 -5.54 -14.66 -0.75
CA GLU A 101 -5.79 -13.57 -1.70
C GLU A 101 -7.02 -13.84 -2.57
N PHE A 102 -7.52 -12.79 -3.21
CA PHE A 102 -8.51 -12.84 -4.28
C PHE A 102 -8.26 -11.74 -5.30
N GLU A 103 -8.72 -11.96 -6.51
CA GLU A 103 -8.58 -11.03 -7.62
C GLU A 103 -9.82 -10.17 -7.80
N VAL A 104 -9.59 -8.89 -8.05
CA VAL A 104 -10.61 -7.89 -8.33
C VAL A 104 -10.37 -7.31 -9.72
N PRO A 105 -11.35 -7.33 -10.64
CA PRO A 105 -11.20 -6.78 -11.97
C PRO A 105 -10.95 -5.26 -11.89
N TYR A 106 -10.01 -4.78 -12.69
CA TYR A 106 -9.65 -3.36 -12.77
C TYR A 106 -10.13 -2.76 -14.08
N TYR A 107 -10.84 -1.65 -13.97
CA TYR A 107 -11.36 -0.87 -15.09
C TYR A 107 -10.65 0.49 -15.14
N LYS A 108 -9.84 0.70 -16.18
CA LYS A 108 -9.00 1.90 -16.31
C LYS A 108 -9.78 3.12 -16.75
N ASP A 109 -10.58 2.95 -17.78
CA ASP A 109 -11.38 4.02 -18.41
C ASP A 109 -12.85 3.61 -18.36
N VAL A 110 -13.56 4.08 -17.34
CA VAL A 110 -15.01 3.83 -17.21
C VAL A 110 -15.74 5.03 -17.84
N GLU A 111 -16.00 4.98 -19.13
CA GLU A 111 -17.04 5.80 -19.74
C GLU A 111 -18.39 5.09 -19.53
N LEU A 112 -19.25 5.72 -18.75
CA LEU A 112 -20.62 5.24 -18.56
C LEU A 112 -21.48 5.70 -19.73
N THR A 113 -21.50 4.90 -20.81
CA THR A 113 -22.43 5.10 -21.89
C THR A 113 -23.86 4.74 -21.47
N GLY A 114 -24.80 5.56 -21.93
CA GLY A 114 -26.15 5.61 -21.41
C GLY A 114 -26.99 4.35 -21.61
N GLY A 115 -27.79 4.07 -20.62
CA GLY A 115 -29.08 3.41 -20.79
C GLY A 115 -29.37 2.16 -20.00
N SER A 116 -28.42 1.25 -19.74
CA SER A 116 -28.79 -0.06 -19.17
C SER A 116 -28.15 -0.43 -17.83
N GLY A 117 -27.37 0.45 -17.22
CA GLY A 117 -26.73 0.16 -15.91
C GLY A 117 -25.68 -0.94 -15.95
N SER A 118 -25.33 -1.45 -17.11
CA SER A 118 -24.17 -2.28 -17.33
C SER A 118 -22.93 -1.40 -17.51
N PHE A 119 -21.84 -1.78 -16.86
CA PHE A 119 -20.52 -1.26 -17.17
C PHE A 119 -20.21 -1.70 -18.60
N GLU A 120 -20.42 -0.84 -19.59
CA GLU A 120 -19.91 -1.11 -20.93
C GLU A 120 -18.41 -0.95 -20.92
N GLN A 121 -17.79 -2.04 -21.14
CA GLN A 121 -16.42 -2.40 -20.91
C GLN A 121 -15.61 -2.00 -22.15
N TYR A 122 -14.85 -0.92 -22.05
CA TYR A 122 -13.76 -0.66 -22.98
C TYR A 122 -12.44 -1.30 -22.52
N ASP A 123 -12.38 -1.78 -21.27
CA ASP A 123 -11.27 -2.62 -20.79
C ASP A 123 -11.77 -4.07 -20.74
N ASP A 124 -11.07 -4.97 -21.43
CA ASP A 124 -11.43 -6.39 -21.56
C ASP A 124 -11.29 -7.20 -20.25
N GLY A 125 -11.16 -6.52 -19.11
CA GLY A 125 -11.09 -7.11 -17.78
C GLY A 125 -9.84 -7.98 -17.56
N ARG A 126 -8.83 -7.88 -18.42
CA ARG A 126 -7.62 -8.69 -18.32
C ARG A 126 -6.75 -8.27 -17.15
N ARG A 127 -6.78 -7.00 -16.77
CA ARG A 127 -6.02 -6.55 -15.61
C ARG A 127 -6.84 -6.79 -14.34
N LYS A 128 -6.22 -7.48 -13.40
CA LYS A 128 -6.79 -7.75 -12.08
C LYS A 128 -5.86 -7.25 -11.00
N ILE A 129 -6.41 -6.87 -9.87
CA ILE A 129 -5.67 -6.43 -8.70
C ILE A 129 -5.91 -7.43 -7.59
N LYS A 130 -4.86 -7.85 -6.91
CA LYS A 130 -4.93 -8.78 -5.79
C LYS A 130 -5.20 -8.06 -4.48
N TYR A 131 -6.10 -8.59 -3.68
CA TYR A 131 -6.41 -8.13 -2.33
C TYR A 131 -6.39 -9.31 -1.37
N GLY A 132 -6.01 -9.04 -0.11
CA GLY A 132 -6.10 -10.02 0.96
C GLY A 132 -7.55 -10.30 1.36
N LYS A 133 -7.92 -11.59 1.49
CA LYS A 133 -9.24 -12.00 1.99
C LYS A 133 -9.53 -11.45 3.38
N SER A 134 -8.49 -11.33 4.22
CA SER A 134 -8.60 -10.77 5.57
C SER A 134 -9.06 -9.30 5.55
N ASP A 135 -8.62 -8.51 4.57
CA ASP A 135 -8.98 -7.09 4.48
C ASP A 135 -10.41 -6.91 4.02
N ALA A 136 -10.85 -7.70 3.05
CA ALA A 136 -12.25 -7.76 2.64
C ALA A 136 -13.16 -8.20 3.80
N TYR A 137 -12.75 -9.23 4.54
CA TYR A 137 -13.50 -9.72 5.71
C TYR A 137 -13.63 -8.65 6.80
N LYS A 138 -12.52 -8.01 7.20
CA LYS A 138 -12.51 -6.94 8.23
C LYS A 138 -13.34 -5.73 7.83
N SER A 139 -13.31 -5.35 6.56
CA SER A 139 -14.13 -4.25 6.04
C SER A 139 -15.59 -4.64 5.87
N GLY A 140 -15.88 -5.93 5.72
CA GLY A 140 -17.18 -6.48 5.36
C GLY A 140 -17.48 -6.32 3.86
N ALA A 141 -16.46 -6.20 3.01
CA ALA A 141 -16.62 -6.12 1.57
C ALA A 141 -16.81 -7.50 0.93
N SER A 142 -17.56 -7.55 -0.16
CA SER A 142 -17.76 -8.77 -0.93
C SER A 142 -16.57 -9.01 -1.85
N GLN A 143 -15.94 -10.19 -1.72
CA GLN A 143 -14.84 -10.59 -2.61
C GLN A 143 -15.29 -10.78 -4.06
N THR A 144 -16.53 -11.26 -4.26
CA THR A 144 -17.07 -11.58 -5.59
C THR A 144 -17.75 -10.41 -6.29
N HIS A 145 -18.04 -9.32 -5.55
CA HIS A 145 -18.72 -8.13 -6.08
C HIS A 145 -17.86 -6.88 -5.95
N SER A 146 -16.55 -7.05 -5.85
CA SER A 146 -15.62 -5.91 -5.84
C SER A 146 -15.08 -5.64 -7.24
N ILE A 147 -14.93 -4.35 -7.57
CA ILE A 147 -14.26 -3.86 -8.77
C ILE A 147 -13.23 -2.81 -8.39
N CYS A 148 -12.20 -2.59 -9.21
CA CYS A 148 -11.23 -1.53 -9.06
C CYS A 148 -11.38 -0.48 -10.15
N LEU A 149 -11.26 0.79 -9.74
CA LEU A 149 -11.33 1.97 -10.61
C LEU A 149 -10.18 2.91 -10.27
N THR A 150 -9.80 3.79 -11.20
CA THR A 150 -8.91 4.92 -10.90
C THR A 150 -9.73 6.15 -10.56
N LEU A 151 -9.40 6.81 -9.43
CA LEU A 151 -10.01 8.08 -9.07
C LEU A 151 -9.41 9.21 -9.90
N VAL A 152 -10.26 10.00 -10.53
CA VAL A 152 -9.87 11.20 -11.29
C VAL A 152 -10.34 12.44 -10.54
N GLY A 153 -9.49 13.48 -10.49
CA GLY A 153 -9.77 14.75 -9.81
C GLY A 153 -9.41 14.75 -8.33
N ASP A 154 -9.34 15.94 -7.77
CA ASP A 154 -8.81 16.27 -6.44
C ASP A 154 -9.89 16.46 -5.36
N SER A 155 -11.14 16.26 -5.70
CA SER A 155 -12.28 16.54 -4.83
C SER A 155 -12.35 15.67 -3.57
N MET A 156 -11.60 14.56 -3.53
CA MET A 156 -11.49 13.68 -2.37
C MET A 156 -10.14 13.80 -1.63
N GLU A 157 -9.28 14.74 -2.03
CA GLU A 157 -8.06 15.10 -1.28
C GLU A 157 -8.45 15.79 0.05
N ASP A 158 -7.72 15.62 1.12
CA ASP A 158 -6.49 14.85 1.40
C ASP A 158 -6.75 13.36 1.73
N ARG A 159 -7.97 12.88 1.61
CA ARG A 159 -8.32 11.50 2.00
C ARG A 159 -7.96 10.48 0.94
N ILE A 160 -8.28 10.78 -0.31
CA ILE A 160 -7.96 9.93 -1.47
C ILE A 160 -7.35 10.85 -2.53
N ALA A 161 -6.09 10.68 -2.82
CA ALA A 161 -5.38 11.50 -3.79
C ALA A 161 -5.83 11.19 -5.23
N ALA A 162 -5.75 12.20 -6.10
CA ALA A 162 -5.98 12.01 -7.53
C ALA A 162 -5.05 10.95 -8.11
N GLY A 163 -5.56 10.07 -8.97
CA GLY A 163 -4.83 8.94 -9.53
C GLY A 163 -4.75 7.71 -8.63
N SER A 164 -5.32 7.76 -7.41
CA SER A 164 -5.44 6.59 -6.55
C SER A 164 -6.31 5.52 -7.18
N MET A 165 -5.95 4.27 -6.96
CA MET A 165 -6.81 3.13 -7.25
C MET A 165 -7.77 2.91 -6.09
N ILE A 166 -9.06 2.78 -6.39
CA ILE A 166 -10.11 2.53 -5.41
C ILE A 166 -10.77 1.18 -5.66
N ALA A 167 -11.10 0.46 -4.59
CA ALA A 167 -11.89 -0.76 -4.66
C ALA A 167 -13.33 -0.50 -4.21
N VAL A 168 -14.28 -0.91 -5.02
CA VAL A 168 -15.71 -0.62 -4.87
C VAL A 168 -16.49 -1.94 -4.77
N ASP A 169 -17.24 -2.11 -3.70
CA ASP A 169 -18.18 -3.22 -3.54
C ASP A 169 -19.53 -2.84 -4.18
N ILE A 170 -19.80 -3.40 -5.35
CA ILE A 170 -21.02 -3.10 -6.14
C ILE A 170 -22.29 -3.77 -5.59
N SER A 171 -22.18 -4.65 -4.61
CA SER A 171 -23.32 -5.22 -3.91
C SER A 171 -23.89 -4.29 -2.84
N LYS A 172 -23.10 -3.29 -2.39
CA LYS A 172 -23.47 -2.35 -1.31
C LYS A 172 -23.89 -1.00 -1.87
N LYS A 173 -25.17 -0.89 -2.19
CA LYS A 173 -25.78 0.31 -2.75
C LYS A 173 -26.60 1.12 -1.72
N GLU A 174 -26.86 0.56 -0.53
CA GLU A 174 -27.48 1.27 0.56
C GLU A 174 -26.56 2.37 1.10
N ILE A 175 -27.05 3.60 1.10
CA ILE A 175 -26.23 4.73 1.56
C ILE A 175 -26.19 4.74 3.09
N ARG A 176 -24.97 4.74 3.63
CA ARG A 176 -24.69 4.90 5.06
C ARG A 176 -23.84 6.13 5.28
N GLU A 177 -24.23 6.93 6.25
CA GLU A 177 -23.52 8.17 6.61
C GLU A 177 -22.03 7.91 6.90
N GLY A 178 -21.18 8.83 6.45
CA GLY A 178 -19.72 8.74 6.61
C GLY A 178 -19.02 7.76 5.68
N LYS A 179 -19.73 7.07 4.79
CA LYS A 179 -19.15 6.19 3.79
C LYS A 179 -19.01 6.89 2.45
N ILE A 180 -18.01 6.46 1.66
CA ILE A 180 -17.71 6.99 0.34
C ILE A 180 -18.32 6.05 -0.69
N TYR A 181 -18.95 6.61 -1.71
CA TYR A 181 -19.61 5.85 -2.76
C TYR A 181 -19.09 6.26 -4.14
N ALA A 182 -18.93 5.28 -5.02
CA ALA A 182 -18.89 5.50 -6.45
C ALA A 182 -20.32 5.49 -6.98
N PHE A 183 -20.70 6.51 -7.74
CA PHE A 183 -22.04 6.63 -8.28
C PHE A 183 -22.01 7.43 -9.61
N ARG A 184 -23.04 7.23 -10.40
CA ARG A 184 -23.29 8.02 -11.58
C ARG A 184 -24.21 9.19 -11.22
N HIS A 185 -23.88 10.39 -11.71
CA HIS A 185 -24.74 11.56 -11.69
C HIS A 185 -24.88 12.06 -13.13
N GLY A 186 -26.04 11.84 -13.74
CA GLY A 186 -26.21 11.98 -15.18
C GLY A 186 -25.22 11.08 -15.95
N HIS A 187 -24.30 11.68 -16.68
CA HIS A 187 -23.24 10.98 -17.43
C HIS A 187 -21.89 10.89 -16.69
N LEU A 188 -21.77 11.48 -15.51
CA LEU A 188 -20.50 11.59 -14.79
C LEU A 188 -20.36 10.48 -13.76
N LEU A 189 -19.23 9.78 -13.77
CA LEU A 189 -18.80 8.93 -12.66
C LEU A 189 -18.20 9.81 -11.57
N ARG A 190 -18.73 9.71 -10.36
CA ARG A 190 -18.30 10.51 -9.22
C ARG A 190 -18.00 9.63 -8.00
N VAL A 191 -17.07 10.07 -7.17
CA VAL A 191 -16.73 9.43 -5.88
C VAL A 191 -16.84 10.49 -4.79
N LYS A 192 -17.82 10.32 -3.88
CA LYS A 192 -18.14 11.31 -2.84
C LYS A 192 -18.74 10.63 -1.60
N TYR A 193 -18.87 11.39 -0.52
CA TYR A 193 -19.83 11.06 0.55
C TYR A 193 -21.24 11.36 0.05
N LEU A 194 -22.16 10.48 0.37
CA LEU A 194 -23.57 10.67 0.14
C LEU A 194 -24.31 10.70 1.46
N ILE A 195 -25.14 11.74 1.67
CA ILE A 195 -25.87 11.94 2.92
C ILE A 195 -27.36 12.05 2.54
N PRO A 196 -28.19 11.07 2.93
CA PRO A 196 -29.62 11.10 2.66
C PRO A 196 -30.29 12.27 3.40
N LYS A 197 -31.23 12.95 2.72
CA LYS A 197 -32.11 13.97 3.31
C LYS A 197 -33.46 13.37 3.67
N PRO A 198 -34.15 13.91 4.67
CA PRO A 198 -35.48 13.43 5.07
C PRO A 198 -36.56 13.56 3.98
N ASP A 199 -36.35 14.45 3.02
CA ASP A 199 -37.24 14.69 1.88
C ASP A 199 -37.02 13.72 0.70
N GLY A 200 -36.11 12.75 0.85
CA GLY A 200 -35.72 11.79 -0.20
C GLY A 200 -34.59 12.28 -1.11
N GLY A 201 -34.14 13.52 -0.96
CA GLY A 201 -32.98 14.03 -1.66
C GLY A 201 -31.66 13.59 -1.07
N LEU A 202 -30.55 14.06 -1.64
CA LEU A 202 -29.19 13.79 -1.21
C LEU A 202 -28.39 15.07 -1.01
N ILE A 203 -27.41 14.99 -0.09
CA ILE A 203 -26.27 15.92 -0.07
C ILE A 203 -25.07 15.14 -0.60
N ILE A 204 -24.45 15.68 -1.63
CA ILE A 204 -23.20 15.18 -2.20
C ILE A 204 -22.07 16.02 -1.63
N ARG A 205 -21.16 15.36 -0.87
CA ARG A 205 -20.08 16.03 -0.17
C ARG A 205 -18.71 15.53 -0.66
N SER A 206 -17.85 16.48 -0.99
CA SER A 206 -16.42 16.24 -1.24
C SER A 206 -15.66 16.12 0.08
N HIS A 207 -14.50 15.46 0.08
CA HIS A 207 -13.61 15.52 1.24
C HIS A 207 -12.80 16.82 1.24
N ASN A 208 -12.36 17.26 0.06
CA ASN A 208 -11.67 18.52 -0.14
C ASN A 208 -12.62 19.70 0.13
N SER A 209 -12.30 20.50 1.14
CA SER A 209 -13.11 21.64 1.61
C SER A 209 -13.22 22.81 0.61
N LEU A 210 -12.41 22.79 -0.45
CA LEU A 210 -12.53 23.76 -1.55
C LEU A 210 -13.83 23.56 -2.36
N TYR A 211 -14.44 22.36 -2.27
CA TYR A 211 -15.70 22.02 -2.92
C TYR A 211 -16.86 22.14 -1.94
N LYS A 212 -17.86 22.92 -2.28
CA LYS A 212 -19.09 23.05 -1.49
C LYS A 212 -19.96 21.81 -1.60
N ASP A 213 -20.75 21.55 -0.57
CA ASP A 213 -21.80 20.53 -0.60
C ASP A 213 -22.83 20.85 -1.69
N GLU A 214 -23.20 19.85 -2.47
CA GLU A 214 -24.26 19.94 -3.47
C GLU A 214 -25.53 19.34 -2.86
N GLN A 215 -26.63 20.09 -2.93
CA GLN A 215 -27.93 19.60 -2.48
C GLN A 215 -28.76 19.17 -3.68
N ILE A 216 -29.12 17.90 -3.68
CA ILE A 216 -29.88 17.25 -4.76
C ILE A 216 -31.31 17.03 -4.28
N SER A 217 -32.31 17.31 -5.11
CA SER A 217 -33.72 17.08 -4.81
C SER A 217 -34.06 15.57 -4.85
N ALA A 218 -35.22 15.19 -4.31
CA ALA A 218 -35.68 13.81 -4.40
C ALA A 218 -35.88 13.36 -5.84
N GLU A 219 -36.45 14.23 -6.68
CA GLU A 219 -36.71 13.98 -8.10
C GLU A 219 -35.40 13.75 -8.85
N GLU A 220 -34.44 14.64 -8.74
CA GLU A 220 -33.11 14.52 -9.36
C GLU A 220 -32.34 13.30 -8.81
N THR A 221 -32.54 12.96 -7.53
CA THR A 221 -31.94 11.78 -6.93
C THR A 221 -32.44 10.50 -7.60
N GLU A 222 -33.72 10.41 -7.86
CA GLU A 222 -34.35 9.24 -8.51
C GLU A 222 -33.98 9.14 -9.99
N GLU A 223 -33.96 10.25 -10.72
CA GLU A 223 -33.72 10.29 -12.16
C GLU A 223 -32.24 10.16 -12.53
N ASP A 224 -31.38 10.92 -11.87
CA ASP A 224 -30.00 11.15 -12.28
C ASP A 224 -28.93 10.44 -11.43
N ILE A 225 -29.26 10.02 -10.20
CA ILE A 225 -28.29 9.38 -9.32
C ILE A 225 -28.43 7.86 -9.38
N LYS A 226 -27.36 7.17 -9.79
CA LYS A 226 -27.28 5.69 -9.71
C LYS A 226 -26.07 5.26 -8.91
N ILE A 227 -26.31 4.67 -7.73
CA ILE A 227 -25.25 4.16 -6.88
C ILE A 227 -24.62 2.93 -7.54
N ILE A 228 -23.30 2.99 -7.75
CA ILE A 228 -22.50 1.88 -8.26
C ILE A 228 -22.14 0.97 -7.10
N GLY A 229 -21.56 1.52 -6.04
CA GLY A 229 -21.20 0.77 -4.86
C GLY A 229 -20.43 1.57 -3.82
N TRP A 230 -20.16 0.92 -2.71
CA TRP A 230 -19.38 1.46 -1.60
C TRP A 230 -17.88 1.32 -1.86
N VAL A 231 -17.12 2.42 -1.68
CA VAL A 231 -15.65 2.42 -1.72
C VAL A 231 -15.11 1.89 -0.38
N TRP A 232 -14.52 0.70 -0.40
CA TRP A 232 -14.06 0.03 0.82
C TRP A 232 -12.55 0.04 1.01
N ASN A 233 -11.78 0.24 -0.07
CA ASN A 233 -10.33 0.31 -0.03
C ASN A 233 -9.82 1.31 -1.07
N TRP A 234 -8.66 1.91 -0.82
CA TRP A 234 -7.92 2.72 -1.79
C TRP A 234 -6.42 2.65 -1.51
N SER A 235 -5.61 2.77 -2.57
CA SER A 235 -4.16 2.83 -2.51
C SER A 235 -3.66 4.12 -3.14
N VAL A 236 -2.70 4.78 -2.50
CA VAL A 236 -2.06 6.01 -2.97
C VAL A 236 -0.67 5.67 -3.47
N LEU A 237 -0.32 6.17 -4.66
CA LEU A 237 1.03 6.08 -5.22
C LEU A 237 1.68 7.45 -5.12
N GLU A 238 2.70 7.56 -4.28
CA GLU A 238 3.58 8.72 -4.24
C GLU A 238 4.49 8.72 -5.48
N ARG A 239 4.70 9.91 -6.04
CA ARG A 239 5.65 10.11 -7.15
C ARG A 239 6.75 11.04 -6.68
N TRP A 240 7.99 10.68 -7.03
CA TRP A 240 9.14 11.57 -6.84
C TRP A 240 9.04 12.77 -7.75
#